data_1a59e72f706f1429cf3239e2f78f7e19
#
_entry.id   1a59e72f706f1429cf3239e2f78f7e19
#
_cell.length_a   1.000
_cell.length_b   1.000
_cell.length_c   1.000
_cell.angle_alpha   90.00
_cell.angle_beta   90.00
_cell.angle_gamma   90.00
#
_symmetry.space_group_name_H-M   'P 1'
#
loop_
_entity.id
_entity.type
_entity.pdbx_description
1 polymer ?
#
loop_
_entity_poly.entity_id
_entity_poly.type
_entity_poly.pdbx_seq_one_letter_code
_entity_poly.pdbx_strand_id
1 'polypeptide(L)'
;MMAIKPLLLTAIIIITLAILTARAVNRNVNRKGKYSYSRRVCWIFSGYVAVLLICVVLDTVHPGNIVDGWKKVDTKGLEKESIDLYDAALEGEIANIGSILRKEWSFDYHGQQLDVVVTQDEYLNASVIVERKHNNDDKIEAAFYQTRQSVNGMDITELAKPPHLEIAEDGLLLSNPKKNKIKYSEFTNVFSVKQFTGEDFFRHDSNFSGGQSILYLRIPKDLELIDKTGINLNYIEQE
;
A
#
# COMPACT_ATOMS: atom_id res chain seq x y z
N MET A 1 4.89 -13.77 24.60
CA MET A 1 5.16 -13.58 26.04
C MET A 1 5.92 -12.29 26.39
N MET A 2 6.22 -11.40 25.43
CA MET A 2 6.95 -10.13 25.66
C MET A 2 6.08 -8.89 25.96
N ALA A 3 4.79 -8.91 25.71
CA ALA A 3 3.91 -7.74 25.88
C ALA A 3 3.38 -7.52 27.32
N ILE A 4 3.51 -8.50 28.20
CA ILE A 4 2.94 -8.43 29.57
C ILE A 4 3.79 -7.53 30.49
N LYS A 5 5.09 -7.44 30.27
CA LYS A 5 6.00 -6.65 31.13
C LYS A 5 5.77 -5.14 31.07
N PRO A 6 5.61 -4.51 29.86
CA PRO A 6 5.33 -3.07 29.80
C PRO A 6 3.94 -2.73 30.34
N LEU A 7 2.96 -3.61 30.19
CA LEU A 7 1.60 -3.41 30.69
C LEU A 7 1.53 -3.41 32.23
N LEU A 8 2.29 -4.31 32.88
CA LEU A 8 2.42 -4.33 34.33
C LEU A 8 3.13 -3.08 34.87
N LEU A 9 4.17 -2.62 34.16
CA LEU A 9 4.93 -1.43 34.59
C LEU A 9 4.08 -0.16 34.49
N THR A 10 3.30 0.01 33.40
CA THR A 10 2.38 1.14 33.25
C THR A 10 1.26 1.11 34.29
N ALA A 11 0.68 -0.05 34.59
CA ALA A 11 -0.33 -0.20 35.62
C ALA A 11 0.21 0.19 37.00
N ILE A 12 1.43 -0.20 37.35
CA ILE A 12 2.08 0.17 38.61
C ILE A 12 2.30 1.68 38.71
N ILE A 13 2.76 2.33 37.63
CA ILE A 13 2.94 3.79 37.58
C ILE A 13 1.62 4.51 37.77
N ILE A 14 0.55 4.06 37.12
CA ILE A 14 -0.80 4.65 37.26
C ILE A 14 -1.31 4.52 38.69
N ILE A 15 -1.19 3.34 39.32
CA ILE A 15 -1.63 3.10 40.68
C ILE A 15 -0.83 3.95 41.65
N THR A 16 0.49 4.07 41.50
CA THR A 16 1.32 4.90 42.36
C THR A 16 0.99 6.38 42.25
N LEU A 17 0.72 6.88 41.04
CA LEU A 17 0.30 8.26 40.78
C LEU A 17 -1.08 8.54 41.42
N ALA A 18 -2.02 7.62 41.30
CA ALA A 18 -3.35 7.71 41.91
C ALA A 18 -3.29 7.73 43.44
N ILE A 19 -2.42 6.92 44.04
CA ILE A 19 -2.18 6.93 45.50
C ILE A 19 -1.53 8.23 45.97
N LEU A 20 -0.57 8.76 45.20
CA LEU A 20 0.10 10.02 45.53
C LEU A 20 -0.85 11.21 45.42
N THR A 21 -1.71 11.26 44.38
CA THR A 21 -2.72 12.32 44.25
C THR A 21 -3.78 12.23 45.35
N ALA A 22 -4.26 11.03 45.67
CA ALA A 22 -5.20 10.81 46.76
C ALA A 22 -4.62 11.22 48.14
N ARG A 23 -3.33 10.90 48.40
CA ARG A 23 -2.64 11.33 49.61
C ARG A 23 -2.41 12.84 49.68
N ALA A 24 -2.06 13.49 48.57
CA ALA A 24 -1.88 14.93 48.48
C ALA A 24 -3.21 15.68 48.72
N VAL A 25 -4.31 15.17 48.19
CA VAL A 25 -5.66 15.71 48.43
C VAL A 25 -6.04 15.54 49.89
N ASN A 26 -5.82 14.36 50.48
CA ASN A 26 -6.20 14.07 51.87
C ASN A 26 -5.36 14.88 52.90
N ARG A 27 -4.09 15.15 52.62
CA ARG A 27 -3.24 16.02 53.45
C ARG A 27 -3.71 17.47 53.48
N ASN A 28 -4.24 17.98 52.37
CA ASN A 28 -4.75 19.35 52.27
C ASN A 28 -6.18 19.53 52.82
N VAL A 29 -6.94 18.44 53.00
CA VAL A 29 -8.30 18.47 53.58
C VAL A 29 -8.25 18.77 55.06
N ASN A 30 -7.20 18.40 55.81
CA ASN A 30 -7.07 18.59 57.24
C ASN A 30 -6.61 19.98 57.69
N ARG A 31 -6.27 20.88 56.78
CA ARG A 31 -5.99 22.29 57.08
C ARG A 31 -7.27 23.11 56.98
N LYS A 32 -7.93 23.35 58.13
CA LYS A 32 -9.04 24.29 58.32
C LYS A 32 -8.58 25.69 57.90
N GLY A 33 -8.98 26.16 56.72
CA GLY A 33 -8.71 27.54 56.29
C GLY A 33 -9.31 27.82 54.93
N LYS A 34 -10.15 28.80 54.88
CA LYS A 34 -10.73 29.76 53.92
C LYS A 34 -10.49 29.59 52.37
N TYR A 35 -10.22 28.37 51.82
CA TYR A 35 -9.95 28.18 50.39
C TYR A 35 -10.89 27.16 49.74
N SER A 36 -12.17 27.51 49.63
CA SER A 36 -13.14 26.74 48.84
C SER A 36 -12.80 26.69 47.36
N TYR A 37 -12.08 27.72 46.84
CA TYR A 37 -11.65 27.82 45.47
C TYR A 37 -10.55 26.79 45.12
N SER A 38 -9.53 26.69 45.95
CA SER A 38 -8.40 25.75 45.79
C SER A 38 -8.88 24.28 45.76
N ARG A 39 -9.90 23.96 46.51
CA ARG A 39 -10.49 22.61 46.55
C ARG A 39 -11.18 22.24 45.23
N ARG A 40 -11.93 23.17 44.64
CA ARG A 40 -12.59 22.96 43.33
C ARG A 40 -11.57 22.81 42.21
N VAL A 41 -10.52 23.62 42.21
CA VAL A 41 -9.44 23.53 41.21
C VAL A 41 -8.70 22.20 41.30
N CYS A 42 -8.39 21.73 42.54
CA CYS A 42 -7.79 20.40 42.72
C CYS A 42 -8.67 19.25 42.22
N TRP A 43 -9.98 19.34 42.44
CA TRP A 43 -10.91 18.31 41.92
C TRP A 43 -10.99 18.30 40.39
N ILE A 44 -11.04 19.48 39.74
CA ILE A 44 -11.06 19.62 38.29
C ILE A 44 -9.75 19.08 37.72
N PHE A 45 -8.63 19.46 38.30
CA PHE A 45 -7.31 18.99 37.83
C PHE A 45 -7.13 17.47 38.02
N SER A 46 -7.57 16.94 39.17
CA SER A 46 -7.54 15.48 39.42
C SER A 46 -8.44 14.72 38.45
N GLY A 47 -9.61 15.26 38.13
CA GLY A 47 -10.49 14.70 37.12
C GLY A 47 -9.87 14.71 35.72
N TYR A 48 -9.22 15.81 35.34
CA TYR A 48 -8.50 15.90 34.06
C TYR A 48 -7.36 14.88 33.94
N VAL A 49 -6.53 14.77 35.00
CA VAL A 49 -5.47 13.77 35.02
C VAL A 49 -6.01 12.34 34.97
N ALA A 50 -7.14 12.06 35.63
CA ALA A 50 -7.78 10.75 35.58
C ALA A 50 -8.25 10.42 34.12
N VAL A 51 -8.86 11.38 33.43
CA VAL A 51 -9.28 11.20 32.02
C VAL A 51 -8.07 10.94 31.12
N LEU A 52 -6.98 11.70 31.25
CA LEU A 52 -5.76 11.47 30.49
C LEU A 52 -5.18 10.06 30.73
N LEU A 53 -5.18 9.60 31.97
CA LEU A 53 -4.72 8.26 32.31
C LEU A 53 -5.61 7.17 31.69
N ILE A 54 -6.94 7.38 31.70
CA ILE A 54 -7.88 6.47 31.02
C ILE A 54 -7.59 6.43 29.53
N CYS A 55 -7.38 7.59 28.88
CA CYS A 55 -7.03 7.64 27.47
C CYS A 55 -5.74 6.87 27.15
N VAL A 56 -4.69 7.04 27.96
CA VAL A 56 -3.43 6.29 27.79
C VAL A 56 -3.65 4.78 27.96
N VAL A 57 -4.48 4.37 28.94
CA VAL A 57 -4.80 2.95 29.12
C VAL A 57 -5.60 2.41 27.92
N LEU A 58 -6.59 3.17 27.44
CA LEU A 58 -7.37 2.77 26.26
C LEU A 58 -6.50 2.67 25.00
N ASP A 59 -5.55 3.56 24.82
CA ASP A 59 -4.60 3.53 23.71
C ASP A 59 -3.64 2.34 23.79
N THR A 60 -3.23 1.96 25.00
CA THR A 60 -2.35 0.78 25.20
C THR A 60 -3.09 -0.56 25.13
N VAL A 61 -4.38 -0.60 25.52
CA VAL A 61 -5.21 -1.83 25.49
C VAL A 61 -5.87 -2.05 24.12
N HIS A 62 -6.24 -0.96 23.48
CA HIS A 62 -6.70 -0.94 22.08
C HIS A 62 -5.72 -0.05 21.31
N PRO A 63 -4.51 -0.51 21.02
CA PRO A 63 -3.74 0.14 19.99
C PRO A 63 -4.67 0.10 18.78
N GLY A 64 -5.20 1.29 18.43
CA GLY A 64 -6.04 1.41 17.25
C GLY A 64 -5.33 0.60 16.19
N ASN A 65 -6.02 -0.27 15.45
CA ASN A 65 -5.43 -1.15 14.47
C ASN A 65 -4.51 -0.33 13.56
N ILE A 66 -3.34 0.00 14.09
CA ILE A 66 -2.16 0.28 13.29
C ILE A 66 -2.03 -1.04 12.59
N VAL A 67 -2.45 -1.07 11.33
CA VAL A 67 -2.27 -2.23 10.49
C VAL A 67 -0.78 -2.48 10.50
N ASP A 68 -0.36 -3.37 11.38
CA ASP A 68 1.03 -3.77 11.65
C ASP A 68 1.52 -4.62 10.46
N GLY A 69 1.09 -4.27 9.25
CA GLY A 69 1.31 -5.03 8.04
C GLY A 69 1.81 -4.23 6.84
N TRP A 70 1.80 -2.92 6.88
CA TRP A 70 2.32 -2.15 5.76
C TRP A 70 3.84 -2.01 5.87
N LYS A 71 4.56 -2.78 5.07
CA LYS A 71 6.02 -2.65 4.97
C LYS A 71 6.35 -1.25 4.44
N LYS A 72 7.26 -0.57 5.09
CA LYS A 72 7.83 0.67 4.54
C LYS A 72 8.74 0.30 3.38
N VAL A 73 8.58 1.00 2.28
CA VAL A 73 9.41 0.86 1.07
C VAL A 73 10.25 2.12 0.90
N ASP A 74 11.52 1.94 0.57
CA ASP A 74 12.35 3.05 0.14
C ASP A 74 11.90 3.49 -1.27
N THR A 75 11.34 4.68 -1.34
CA THR A 75 10.79 5.23 -2.59
C THR A 75 11.86 5.55 -3.63
N LYS A 76 13.12 5.73 -3.23
CA LYS A 76 14.22 6.06 -4.15
C LYS A 76 14.58 4.91 -5.11
N GLY A 77 14.34 3.67 -4.72
CA GLY A 77 14.60 2.49 -5.55
C GLY A 77 13.46 2.14 -6.51
N LEU A 78 12.24 2.60 -6.26
CA LEU A 78 11.06 2.17 -7.03
C LEU A 78 11.06 2.63 -8.48
N GLU A 79 11.56 3.83 -8.74
CA GLU A 79 11.68 4.35 -10.11
C GLU A 79 12.68 3.51 -10.93
N LYS A 80 13.81 3.18 -10.33
CA LYS A 80 14.81 2.32 -10.96
C LYS A 80 14.25 0.93 -11.25
N GLU A 81 13.55 0.31 -10.30
CA GLU A 81 12.90 -0.99 -10.51
C GLU A 81 11.92 -0.96 -11.68
N SER A 82 11.20 0.15 -11.86
CA SER A 82 10.25 0.32 -12.94
C SER A 82 10.95 0.40 -14.30
N ILE A 83 12.07 1.11 -14.39
CA ILE A 83 12.89 1.22 -15.60
C ILE A 83 13.53 -0.14 -15.90
N ASP A 84 14.19 -0.76 -14.92
CA ASP A 84 14.85 -2.04 -15.06
C ASP A 84 13.88 -3.13 -15.56
N LEU A 85 12.63 -3.15 -15.04
CA LEU A 85 11.61 -4.09 -15.51
C LEU A 85 11.22 -3.84 -16.96
N TYR A 86 11.03 -2.57 -17.35
CA TYR A 86 10.62 -2.23 -18.71
C TYR A 86 11.70 -2.57 -19.73
N ASP A 87 12.94 -2.22 -19.43
CA ASP A 87 14.09 -2.49 -20.31
C ASP A 87 14.29 -4.00 -20.48
N ALA A 88 14.28 -4.75 -19.41
CA ALA A 88 14.42 -6.21 -19.48
C ALA A 88 13.25 -6.89 -20.22
N ALA A 89 12.06 -6.33 -20.13
CA ALA A 89 10.93 -6.86 -20.89
C ALA A 89 11.09 -6.63 -22.39
N LEU A 90 11.70 -5.51 -22.82
CA LEU A 90 12.04 -5.24 -24.20
C LEU A 90 13.21 -6.12 -24.71
N GLU A 91 14.12 -6.51 -23.85
CA GLU A 91 15.23 -7.41 -24.14
C GLU A 91 14.83 -8.89 -24.09
N GLY A 92 13.62 -9.22 -23.68
CA GLY A 92 13.17 -10.61 -23.51
C GLY A 92 13.70 -11.31 -22.26
N GLU A 93 14.36 -10.58 -21.36
CA GLU A 93 15.01 -11.11 -20.14
C GLU A 93 14.20 -10.90 -18.85
N ILE A 94 12.89 -10.70 -18.98
CA ILE A 94 12.01 -10.33 -17.87
C ILE A 94 12.04 -11.33 -16.69
N ALA A 95 12.33 -12.59 -16.95
CA ALA A 95 12.42 -13.64 -15.92
C ALA A 95 13.65 -13.49 -15.00
N ASN A 96 14.67 -12.74 -15.42
CA ASN A 96 15.94 -12.58 -14.70
C ASN A 96 15.92 -11.43 -13.69
N ILE A 97 14.87 -10.62 -13.69
CA ILE A 97 14.76 -9.46 -12.82
C ILE A 97 13.89 -9.80 -11.61
N GLY A 98 14.17 -9.16 -10.48
CA GLY A 98 13.40 -9.28 -9.24
C GLY A 98 11.97 -8.70 -9.32
N SER A 99 11.36 -8.74 -10.51
CA SER A 99 9.97 -8.38 -10.75
C SER A 99 9.03 -9.40 -10.11
N ILE A 100 7.86 -8.93 -9.69
CA ILE A 100 6.85 -9.80 -9.09
C ILE A 100 5.97 -10.34 -10.21
N LEU A 101 6.15 -11.61 -10.56
CA LEU A 101 5.19 -12.35 -11.38
C LEU A 101 3.89 -12.50 -10.60
N ARG A 102 2.79 -11.96 -11.13
CA ARG A 102 1.49 -11.95 -10.46
C ARG A 102 0.55 -13.02 -10.96
N LYS A 103 0.57 -13.25 -12.25
CA LYS A 103 -0.34 -14.20 -12.89
C LYS A 103 0.17 -14.63 -14.25
N GLU A 104 -0.11 -15.87 -14.60
CA GLU A 104 0.16 -16.46 -15.91
C GLU A 104 -1.14 -17.01 -16.51
N TRP A 105 -1.21 -16.99 -17.83
CA TRP A 105 -2.28 -17.59 -18.62
C TRP A 105 -1.67 -18.33 -19.79
N SER A 106 -2.34 -19.38 -20.22
CA SER A 106 -2.02 -20.12 -21.43
C SER A 106 -3.32 -20.44 -22.16
N PHE A 107 -3.36 -20.14 -23.44
CA PHE A 107 -4.52 -20.35 -24.28
C PHE A 107 -4.11 -21.14 -25.50
N ASP A 108 -4.90 -22.14 -25.89
CA ASP A 108 -4.76 -22.83 -27.17
C ASP A 108 -5.44 -21.97 -28.26
N TYR A 109 -4.71 -21.68 -29.35
CA TYR A 109 -5.22 -20.86 -30.43
C TYR A 109 -4.63 -21.30 -31.77
N HIS A 110 -5.52 -21.64 -32.74
CA HIS A 110 -5.16 -22.21 -34.04
C HIS A 110 -5.36 -21.23 -35.20
N GLY A 111 -5.71 -19.96 -34.95
CA GLY A 111 -5.87 -18.96 -35.95
C GLY A 111 -4.55 -18.38 -36.46
N GLN A 112 -4.61 -17.71 -37.63
CA GLN A 112 -3.47 -16.97 -38.18
C GLN A 112 -3.44 -15.49 -37.73
N GLN A 113 -4.59 -14.95 -37.35
CA GLN A 113 -4.77 -13.59 -36.89
C GLN A 113 -5.54 -13.58 -35.59
N LEU A 114 -5.17 -12.70 -34.66
CA LEU A 114 -5.83 -12.52 -33.39
C LEU A 114 -6.05 -11.02 -33.11
N ASP A 115 -7.29 -10.64 -33.00
CA ASP A 115 -7.66 -9.28 -32.61
C ASP A 115 -7.39 -9.06 -31.15
N VAL A 116 -6.70 -7.98 -30.80
CA VAL A 116 -6.47 -7.56 -29.41
C VAL A 116 -7.38 -6.37 -29.10
N VAL A 117 -8.24 -6.55 -28.09
CA VAL A 117 -9.29 -5.58 -27.77
C VAL A 117 -9.30 -5.30 -26.27
N VAL A 118 -9.23 -4.02 -25.89
CA VAL A 118 -9.48 -3.60 -24.51
C VAL A 118 -10.96 -3.34 -24.33
N THR A 119 -11.58 -4.03 -23.37
CA THR A 119 -13.01 -3.91 -23.06
C THR A 119 -13.22 -3.05 -21.82
N GLN A 120 -14.33 -2.30 -21.80
CA GLN A 120 -14.79 -1.46 -20.66
C GLN A 120 -14.01 -0.17 -20.41
N ASP A 121 -12.77 -0.04 -20.85
CA ASP A 121 -11.93 1.15 -20.71
C ASP A 121 -11.29 1.47 -22.07
N GLU A 122 -10.90 2.73 -22.30
CA GLU A 122 -10.21 3.13 -23.54
C GLU A 122 -8.71 2.79 -23.51
N TYR A 123 -8.18 2.38 -22.36
CA TYR A 123 -6.75 2.08 -22.17
C TYR A 123 -6.54 0.96 -21.16
N LEU A 124 -5.45 0.25 -21.29
CA LEU A 124 -5.01 -0.78 -20.32
C LEU A 124 -4.00 -0.18 -19.33
N ASN A 125 -4.18 -0.47 -18.05
CA ASN A 125 -3.25 -0.03 -16.98
C ASN A 125 -1.96 -0.89 -16.93
N ALA A 126 -1.46 -1.32 -18.07
CA ALA A 126 -0.23 -2.08 -18.22
C ALA A 126 0.35 -1.85 -19.62
N SER A 127 1.67 -1.83 -19.74
CA SER A 127 2.33 -1.88 -21.05
C SER A 127 2.24 -3.30 -21.59
N VAL A 128 1.88 -3.44 -22.87
CA VAL A 128 1.83 -4.74 -23.52
C VAL A 128 3.11 -4.94 -24.33
N ILE A 129 3.85 -5.99 -24.00
CA ILE A 129 5.08 -6.37 -24.71
C ILE A 129 4.87 -7.74 -25.33
N VAL A 130 5.22 -7.87 -26.60
CA VAL A 130 4.95 -9.05 -27.41
C VAL A 130 6.26 -9.68 -27.87
N GLU A 131 6.47 -10.93 -27.48
CA GLU A 131 7.55 -11.79 -27.94
C GLU A 131 7.00 -12.82 -28.93
N ARG A 132 7.64 -12.97 -30.08
CA ARG A 132 7.35 -14.06 -31.02
C ARG A 132 8.16 -15.30 -30.63
N LYS A 133 7.51 -16.46 -30.52
CA LYS A 133 8.18 -17.73 -30.31
C LYS A 133 8.94 -18.15 -31.56
N HIS A 134 9.93 -19.00 -31.43
CA HIS A 134 10.66 -19.56 -32.58
C HIS A 134 9.85 -20.60 -33.36
N ASN A 135 8.81 -21.17 -32.73
CA ASN A 135 7.95 -22.24 -33.26
C ASN A 135 6.47 -21.85 -33.26
N ASN A 136 5.69 -22.60 -34.03
CA ASN A 136 4.22 -22.52 -34.03
C ASN A 136 3.70 -23.68 -33.19
N ASP A 137 3.47 -23.43 -31.91
CA ASP A 137 2.95 -24.41 -30.94
C ASP A 137 1.46 -24.25 -30.66
N ASP A 138 0.78 -23.40 -31.44
CA ASP A 138 -0.64 -23.09 -31.29
C ASP A 138 -1.04 -22.62 -29.89
N LYS A 139 -0.10 -22.03 -29.16
CA LYS A 139 -0.31 -21.54 -27.80
C LYS A 139 0.06 -20.08 -27.65
N ILE A 140 -0.83 -19.32 -27.05
CA ILE A 140 -0.58 -17.96 -26.58
C ILE A 140 -0.34 -18.03 -25.09
N GLU A 141 0.82 -17.58 -24.64
CA GLU A 141 1.19 -17.48 -23.24
C GLU A 141 1.18 -16.01 -22.84
N ALA A 142 0.62 -15.72 -21.69
CA ALA A 142 0.63 -14.38 -21.15
C ALA A 142 1.11 -14.41 -19.69
N ALA A 143 1.93 -13.45 -19.33
CA ALA A 143 2.42 -13.27 -17.95
C ALA A 143 2.30 -11.81 -17.55
N PHE A 144 1.78 -11.58 -16.35
CA PHE A 144 1.65 -10.23 -15.80
C PHE A 144 2.69 -10.00 -14.72
N TYR A 145 3.57 -9.05 -14.99
CA TYR A 145 4.64 -8.62 -14.09
C TYR A 145 4.36 -7.24 -13.53
N GLN A 146 4.85 -7.00 -12.34
CA GLN A 146 4.65 -5.76 -11.64
C GLN A 146 5.83 -5.43 -10.74
N THR A 147 6.22 -4.16 -10.68
CA THR A 147 7.14 -3.67 -9.65
C THR A 147 6.38 -3.27 -8.38
N ARG A 148 7.12 -2.97 -7.34
CA ARG A 148 6.54 -2.49 -6.09
C ARG A 148 5.82 -1.16 -6.28
N GLN A 149 4.72 -1.00 -5.56
CA GLN A 149 3.91 0.23 -5.54
C GLN A 149 3.84 0.77 -4.11
N SER A 150 3.83 2.07 -3.97
CA SER A 150 3.74 2.68 -2.64
C SER A 150 2.87 3.93 -2.60
N VAL A 151 2.27 4.15 -1.43
CA VAL A 151 1.60 5.40 -1.05
C VAL A 151 2.22 5.88 0.24
N ASN A 152 2.79 7.08 0.25
CA ASN A 152 3.49 7.66 1.40
C ASN A 152 4.55 6.71 2.01
N GLY A 153 5.27 5.96 1.15
CA GLY A 153 6.26 4.99 1.57
C GLY A 153 5.70 3.68 2.15
N MET A 154 4.39 3.47 2.10
CA MET A 154 3.74 2.21 2.47
C MET A 154 3.57 1.34 1.23
N ASP A 155 3.98 0.08 1.32
CA ASP A 155 3.85 -0.90 0.24
C ASP A 155 2.37 -1.25 0.01
N ILE A 156 1.86 -0.94 -1.17
CA ILE A 156 0.51 -1.28 -1.61
C ILE A 156 0.49 -2.30 -2.74
N THR A 157 1.62 -2.91 -3.06
CA THR A 157 1.81 -3.81 -4.19
C THR A 157 0.79 -4.95 -4.21
N GLU A 158 0.47 -5.52 -3.05
CA GLU A 158 -0.50 -6.61 -2.92
C GLU A 158 -1.95 -6.20 -3.24
N LEU A 159 -2.25 -4.92 -3.28
CA LEU A 159 -3.59 -4.41 -3.57
C LEU A 159 -3.84 -4.26 -5.08
N ALA A 160 -2.78 -4.19 -5.86
CA ALA A 160 -2.89 -4.16 -7.31
C ALA A 160 -3.25 -5.56 -7.83
N LYS A 161 -4.24 -5.62 -8.68
CA LYS A 161 -4.72 -6.88 -9.28
C LYS A 161 -4.30 -6.95 -10.73
N PRO A 162 -3.99 -8.15 -11.25
CA PRO A 162 -3.72 -8.35 -12.67
C PRO A 162 -4.97 -8.03 -13.50
N PRO A 163 -4.80 -7.66 -14.78
CA PRO A 163 -5.89 -7.53 -15.72
C PRO A 163 -6.62 -8.86 -15.90
N HIS A 164 -7.81 -8.80 -16.43
CA HIS A 164 -8.54 -10.00 -16.86
C HIS A 164 -8.28 -10.22 -18.34
N LEU A 165 -7.88 -11.45 -18.68
CA LEU A 165 -7.62 -11.89 -20.05
C LEU A 165 -8.56 -13.03 -20.37
N GLU A 166 -9.17 -12.95 -21.55
CA GLU A 166 -10.07 -13.99 -22.09
C GLU A 166 -9.91 -14.05 -23.60
N ILE A 167 -9.88 -15.26 -24.15
CA ILE A 167 -9.99 -15.46 -25.59
C ILE A 167 -11.45 -15.78 -25.93
N ALA A 168 -12.06 -14.98 -26.77
CA ALA A 168 -13.42 -15.17 -27.25
C ALA A 168 -13.42 -15.12 -28.78
N GLU A 169 -13.96 -16.16 -29.40
CA GLU A 169 -14.02 -16.34 -30.86
C GLU A 169 -12.67 -16.08 -31.55
N ASP A 170 -12.46 -14.89 -32.10
CA ASP A 170 -11.23 -14.53 -32.80
C ASP A 170 -10.41 -13.43 -32.13
N GLY A 171 -10.70 -13.12 -30.84
CA GLY A 171 -10.11 -11.99 -30.14
C GLY A 171 -9.58 -12.30 -28.74
N LEU A 172 -8.45 -11.68 -28.39
CA LEU A 172 -7.94 -11.57 -27.04
C LEU A 172 -8.54 -10.33 -26.39
N LEU A 173 -9.46 -10.57 -25.45
CA LEU A 173 -10.14 -9.52 -24.71
C LEU A 173 -9.33 -9.20 -23.44
N LEU A 174 -8.95 -7.94 -23.31
CA LEU A 174 -8.24 -7.41 -22.16
C LEU A 174 -9.15 -6.47 -21.38
N SER A 175 -9.19 -6.59 -20.06
CA SER A 175 -9.91 -5.61 -19.24
C SER A 175 -9.15 -5.28 -17.97
N ASN A 176 -9.24 -4.02 -17.56
CA ASN A 176 -8.65 -3.60 -16.29
C ASN A 176 -9.37 -4.27 -15.10
N PRO A 177 -8.66 -4.52 -14.00
CA PRO A 177 -9.30 -5.02 -12.80
C PRO A 177 -10.29 -3.99 -12.25
N LYS A 178 -11.32 -4.46 -11.55
CA LYS A 178 -12.28 -3.57 -10.89
C LYS A 178 -11.55 -2.59 -9.97
N LYS A 179 -11.89 -1.30 -10.08
CA LYS A 179 -11.31 -0.22 -9.29
C LYS A 179 -11.45 -0.52 -7.78
N ASN A 180 -10.34 -0.60 -7.09
CA ASN A 180 -10.33 -0.73 -5.64
C ASN A 180 -10.24 0.67 -5.02
N LYS A 181 -11.06 0.93 -4.00
CA LYS A 181 -10.98 2.16 -3.23
C LYS A 181 -10.22 1.89 -1.93
N ILE A 182 -9.00 2.40 -1.83
CA ILE A 182 -8.20 2.33 -0.62
C ILE A 182 -8.50 3.58 0.20
N LYS A 183 -8.90 3.39 1.46
CA LYS A 183 -9.00 4.47 2.44
C LYS A 183 -7.89 4.27 3.46
N TYR A 184 -7.01 5.23 3.58
CA TYR A 184 -6.00 5.25 4.63
C TYR A 184 -6.13 6.53 5.44
N SER A 185 -5.73 6.48 6.69
CA SER A 185 -5.65 7.65 7.57
C SER A 185 -4.23 7.73 8.10
N GLU A 186 -3.58 8.84 7.85
CA GLU A 186 -2.25 9.14 8.36
C GLU A 186 -2.38 10.09 9.55
N PHE A 187 -1.86 9.68 10.69
CA PHE A 187 -1.77 10.55 11.86
C PHE A 187 -0.44 11.29 11.80
N THR A 188 -0.50 12.55 11.42
CA THR A 188 0.66 13.44 11.48
C THR A 188 0.79 14.05 12.86
N ASN A 189 2.02 14.42 13.25
CA ASN A 189 2.29 15.09 14.50
C ASN A 189 1.37 16.29 14.71
N VAL A 190 0.88 16.44 15.94
CA VAL A 190 -0.02 17.54 16.32
C VAL A 190 0.65 18.87 16.01
N PHE A 191 -0.15 19.87 15.62
CA PHE A 191 0.24 21.25 15.33
C PHE A 191 1.31 21.82 16.27
N SER A 192 1.16 21.60 17.57
CA SER A 192 2.12 22.09 18.58
C SER A 192 3.51 21.48 18.44
N VAL A 193 3.64 20.23 17.99
CA VAL A 193 4.93 19.55 17.79
C VAL A 193 5.58 20.06 16.52
N LYS A 194 4.83 20.19 15.41
CA LYS A 194 5.33 20.74 14.14
C LYS A 194 5.86 22.15 14.26
N GLN A 195 5.24 22.97 15.11
CA GLN A 195 5.70 24.33 15.38
C GLN A 195 7.13 24.40 15.96
N PHE A 196 7.53 23.36 16.71
CA PHE A 196 8.86 23.27 17.29
C PHE A 196 9.87 22.52 16.43
N THR A 197 9.41 21.64 15.52
CA THR A 197 10.28 20.85 14.64
C THR A 197 10.59 21.55 13.31
N GLY A 198 9.91 22.65 12.98
CA GLY A 198 10.09 23.37 11.73
C GLY A 198 9.52 22.65 10.50
N GLU A 199 8.68 21.64 10.69
CA GLU A 199 8.00 20.95 9.60
C GLU A 199 6.89 21.82 9.01
N ASP A 200 6.72 21.77 7.67
CA ASP A 200 5.68 22.52 6.95
C ASP A 200 4.27 22.10 7.39
N PHE A 201 3.47 23.07 7.83
CA PHE A 201 2.12 22.83 8.35
C PHE A 201 1.11 22.34 7.32
N PHE A 202 1.29 22.70 6.05
CA PHE A 202 0.30 22.52 4.99
C PHE A 202 0.71 21.50 3.92
N ARG A 203 1.87 20.87 4.07
CA ARG A 203 2.35 19.92 3.09
C ARG A 203 1.67 18.58 3.26
N HIS A 204 0.55 18.40 2.57
CA HIS A 204 -0.10 17.09 2.32
C HIS A 204 0.41 16.55 0.99
N ASP A 205 1.70 16.30 0.89
CA ASP A 205 2.25 15.62 -0.27
C ASP A 205 1.93 14.12 -0.13
N SER A 206 0.82 13.70 -0.72
CA SER A 206 0.60 12.26 -0.94
C SER A 206 1.57 11.80 -2.02
N ASN A 207 2.64 11.15 -1.62
CA ASN A 207 3.64 10.62 -2.54
C ASN A 207 3.16 9.24 -3.01
N PHE A 208 2.61 9.19 -4.22
CA PHE A 208 2.18 7.95 -4.86
C PHE A 208 3.23 7.53 -5.89
N SER A 209 3.74 6.32 -5.74
CA SER A 209 4.55 5.64 -6.76
C SER A 209 3.77 4.46 -7.29
N GLY A 210 3.28 4.58 -8.53
CA GLY A 210 2.41 3.59 -9.17
C GLY A 210 3.12 2.31 -9.58
N GLY A 211 4.45 2.32 -9.63
CA GLY A 211 5.22 1.21 -10.17
C GLY A 211 4.96 1.00 -11.67
N GLN A 212 5.65 0.03 -12.26
CA GLN A 212 5.46 -0.43 -13.63
C GLN A 212 4.65 -1.73 -13.64
N SER A 213 3.72 -1.83 -14.59
CA SER A 213 2.93 -3.05 -14.84
C SER A 213 3.11 -3.46 -16.28
N ILE A 214 3.46 -4.71 -16.53
CA ILE A 214 3.72 -5.25 -17.87
C ILE A 214 2.89 -6.51 -18.07
N LEU A 215 2.16 -6.54 -19.16
CA LEU A 215 1.55 -7.72 -19.72
C LEU A 215 2.47 -8.24 -20.85
N TYR A 216 3.16 -9.32 -20.57
CA TYR A 216 4.09 -9.96 -21.47
C TYR A 216 3.39 -11.08 -22.22
N LEU A 217 3.29 -10.98 -23.54
CA LEU A 217 2.63 -11.93 -24.42
C LEU A 217 3.66 -12.69 -25.24
N ARG A 218 3.67 -14.01 -25.17
CA ARG A 218 4.44 -14.90 -26.04
C ARG A 218 3.51 -15.57 -27.02
N ILE A 219 3.70 -15.29 -28.29
CA ILE A 219 2.80 -15.74 -29.36
C ILE A 219 3.51 -16.67 -30.34
N PRO A 220 2.80 -17.57 -31.04
CA PRO A 220 3.34 -18.35 -32.14
C PRO A 220 4.01 -17.47 -33.19
N LYS A 221 5.03 -18.02 -33.87
CA LYS A 221 5.87 -17.31 -34.83
C LYS A 221 5.08 -16.59 -35.91
N ASP A 222 4.11 -17.28 -36.50
CA ASP A 222 3.36 -16.81 -37.69
C ASP A 222 2.03 -16.13 -37.29
N LEU A 223 1.69 -16.04 -36.00
CA LEU A 223 0.47 -15.40 -35.54
C LEU A 223 0.58 -13.88 -35.70
N GLU A 224 -0.38 -13.25 -36.37
CA GLU A 224 -0.50 -11.81 -36.48
C GLU A 224 -1.45 -11.25 -35.43
N LEU A 225 -0.98 -10.27 -34.64
CA LEU A 225 -1.85 -9.55 -33.70
C LEU A 225 -2.34 -8.25 -34.37
N ILE A 226 -3.65 -8.02 -34.27
CA ILE A 226 -4.28 -6.79 -34.76
C ILE A 226 -4.77 -5.99 -33.55
N ASP A 227 -4.14 -4.86 -33.32
CA ASP A 227 -4.57 -3.92 -32.27
C ASP A 227 -5.81 -3.15 -32.73
N LYS A 228 -6.98 -3.47 -32.17
CA LYS A 228 -8.26 -2.83 -32.50
C LYS A 228 -8.55 -1.60 -31.62
N THR A 229 -7.85 -1.45 -30.51
CA THR A 229 -8.13 -0.39 -29.53
C THR A 229 -7.00 0.63 -29.35
N GLY A 230 -5.87 0.45 -30.05
CA GLY A 230 -4.75 1.39 -30.02
C GLY A 230 -3.96 1.36 -28.71
N ILE A 231 -3.76 0.18 -28.14
CA ILE A 231 -3.05 0.00 -26.86
C ILE A 231 -1.52 0.03 -26.99
N ASN A 232 -0.99 0.22 -28.17
CA ASN A 232 0.45 0.21 -28.49
C ASN A 232 1.12 -1.13 -28.09
N LEU A 233 1.03 -2.11 -28.97
CA LEU A 233 1.76 -3.37 -28.82
C LEU A 233 3.26 -3.13 -29.10
N ASN A 234 4.11 -3.33 -28.08
CA ASN A 234 5.56 -3.22 -28.20
C ASN A 234 6.14 -4.60 -28.52
N TYR A 235 6.71 -4.76 -29.71
CA TYR A 235 7.33 -6.01 -30.12
C TYR A 235 8.82 -6.02 -29.74
N ILE A 236 9.27 -7.17 -29.25
CA ILE A 236 10.71 -7.41 -29.04
C ILE A 236 11.36 -7.59 -30.38
N GLU A 237 12.43 -6.85 -30.65
CA GLU A 237 13.30 -7.09 -31.79
C GLU A 237 14.10 -8.36 -31.54
N GLN A 238 13.84 -9.40 -32.33
CA GLN A 238 14.68 -10.61 -32.31
C GLN A 238 15.85 -10.37 -33.27
N GLU A 239 17.07 -10.38 -32.74
CA GLU A 239 18.29 -10.45 -33.55
C GLU A 239 18.43 -11.80 -34.26
#